data_a805aa6701a4d0ac1fa4e1e5bba18977
#
_entry.id   a805aa6701a4d0ac1fa4e1e5bba18977
#
_cell.length_a   1.000
_cell.length_b   1.000
_cell.length_c   1.000
_cell.angle_alpha   90.00
_cell.angle_beta   90.00
_cell.angle_gamma   90.00
#
_symmetry.space_group_name_H-M   'P 1'
#
loop_
_entity.id
_entity.type
_entity.pdbx_description
1 polymer ?
#
loop_
_entity_poly.entity_id
_entity_poly.type
_entity_poly.pdbx_seq_one_letter_code
_entity_poly.pdbx_strand_id
1 'polypeptide(L)'
;MAMKSWLITGGAGCGKSSFATLLQQQFSPPLPCFSADVAVAEVMSRESTRSELVTAFGAQALTQPGEVNRHWLRDVVLPDPVLRRQLEGILHPPVLAALETARGEAETAGVNLFLAEVPLHYEIGGTVSADLVIVVASSRSVQVRRMMETRGLDEQTVHKFLDAQWPIEAKVERADAVIWNDGSLTSLEAQVLTLASPLLQA
;
A
#
# COMPACT_ATOMS: atom_id res chain seq x y z
N MET A 1 -23.79 -5.94 -13.52
CA MET A 1 -23.09 -4.64 -13.43
C MET A 1 -21.61 -4.91 -13.65
N ALA A 2 -20.85 -3.94 -14.21
CA ALA A 2 -19.40 -4.07 -14.26
C ALA A 2 -18.83 -4.02 -12.82
N MET A 3 -17.82 -4.82 -12.53
CA MET A 3 -17.11 -4.79 -11.25
C MET A 3 -16.48 -3.41 -11.04
N LYS A 4 -16.67 -2.84 -9.85
CA LYS A 4 -15.97 -1.61 -9.42
C LYS A 4 -14.65 -1.98 -8.76
N SER A 5 -13.69 -1.07 -8.86
CA SER A 5 -12.37 -1.22 -8.25
C SER A 5 -12.07 0.00 -7.37
N TRP A 6 -11.80 -0.23 -6.09
CA TRP A 6 -11.41 0.80 -5.15
C TRP A 6 -9.95 0.65 -4.75
N LEU A 7 -9.22 1.73 -4.82
CA LEU A 7 -7.82 1.78 -4.42
C LEU A 7 -7.69 2.48 -3.07
N ILE A 8 -7.04 1.80 -2.12
CA ILE A 8 -6.75 2.32 -0.78
C ILE A 8 -5.28 2.73 -0.74
N THR A 9 -5.02 4.01 -0.51
CA THR A 9 -3.67 4.57 -0.35
C THR A 9 -3.59 5.50 0.86
N GLY A 10 -2.45 6.14 1.09
CA GLY A 10 -2.26 7.08 2.19
C GLY A 10 -0.87 7.01 2.80
N GLY A 11 -0.61 7.79 3.85
CA GLY A 11 0.68 7.87 4.51
C GLY A 11 1.01 6.66 5.41
N ALA A 12 2.29 6.51 5.74
CA ALA A 12 2.70 5.58 6.80
C ALA A 12 2.06 6.02 8.14
N GLY A 13 1.62 5.07 8.95
CA GLY A 13 0.97 5.37 10.24
C GLY A 13 -0.47 5.91 10.16
N CYS A 14 -1.04 6.13 8.94
CA CYS A 14 -2.41 6.64 8.78
C CYS A 14 -3.51 5.62 9.13
N GLY A 15 -3.20 4.32 9.25
CA GLY A 15 -4.19 3.31 9.64
C GLY A 15 -4.95 2.70 8.45
N LYS A 16 -4.33 2.61 7.27
CA LYS A 16 -4.90 1.95 6.08
C LYS A 16 -5.41 0.55 6.38
N SER A 17 -4.60 -0.28 7.05
CA SER A 17 -4.99 -1.66 7.38
C SER A 17 -6.20 -1.72 8.31
N SER A 18 -6.31 -0.80 9.29
CA SER A 18 -7.51 -0.70 10.14
C SER A 18 -8.75 -0.33 9.31
N PHE A 19 -8.61 0.65 8.41
CA PHE A 19 -9.69 1.03 7.48
C PHE A 19 -10.09 -0.15 6.59
N ALA A 20 -9.12 -0.83 5.96
CA ALA A 20 -9.38 -1.98 5.10
C ALA A 20 -10.08 -3.12 5.86
N THR A 21 -9.65 -3.42 7.09
CA THR A 21 -10.27 -4.43 7.95
C THR A 21 -11.73 -4.07 8.26
N LEU A 22 -11.99 -2.82 8.68
CA LEU A 22 -13.34 -2.37 8.99
C LEU A 22 -14.25 -2.36 7.75
N LEU A 23 -13.71 -1.99 6.58
CA LEU A 23 -14.43 -2.03 5.32
C LEU A 23 -14.79 -3.48 4.96
N GLN A 24 -13.85 -4.41 5.08
CA GLN A 24 -14.08 -5.84 4.83
C GLN A 24 -15.20 -6.42 5.71
N GLN A 25 -15.29 -5.99 6.96
CA GLN A 25 -16.33 -6.45 7.90
C GLN A 25 -17.76 -6.04 7.50
N GLN A 26 -17.91 -5.06 6.59
CA GLN A 26 -19.22 -4.64 6.09
C GLN A 26 -19.78 -5.57 5.02
N PHE A 27 -18.99 -6.51 4.49
CA PHE A 27 -19.37 -7.38 3.40
C PHE A 27 -19.30 -8.86 3.79
N SER A 28 -20.28 -9.64 3.32
CA SER A 28 -20.31 -11.10 3.51
C SER A 28 -20.71 -11.76 2.19
N PRO A 29 -19.84 -12.54 1.55
CA PRO A 29 -18.46 -12.82 1.94
C PRO A 29 -17.54 -11.57 1.88
N PRO A 30 -16.36 -11.62 2.52
CA PRO A 30 -15.38 -10.54 2.42
C PRO A 30 -15.00 -10.23 0.98
N LEU A 31 -14.75 -8.96 0.68
CA LEU A 31 -14.36 -8.52 -0.65
C LEU A 31 -12.97 -9.04 -1.03
N PRO A 32 -12.72 -9.43 -2.28
CA PRO A 32 -11.37 -9.69 -2.75
C PRO A 32 -10.53 -8.42 -2.60
N CYS A 33 -9.34 -8.58 -2.00
CA CYS A 33 -8.45 -7.48 -1.69
C CYS A 33 -7.02 -7.83 -2.08
N PHE A 34 -6.45 -7.07 -3.00
CA PHE A 34 -5.04 -7.13 -3.34
C PHE A 34 -4.24 -6.24 -2.37
N SER A 35 -3.11 -6.74 -1.89
CA SER A 35 -2.15 -5.97 -1.09
C SER A 35 -0.82 -5.89 -1.83
N ALA A 36 -0.41 -4.66 -2.18
CA ALA A 36 0.88 -4.44 -2.82
C ALA A 36 2.06 -4.86 -1.93
N ASP A 37 1.96 -4.69 -0.62
CA ASP A 37 3.02 -5.10 0.33
C ASP A 37 3.19 -6.63 0.36
N VAL A 38 2.08 -7.38 0.30
CA VAL A 38 2.11 -8.86 0.20
C VAL A 38 2.69 -9.26 -1.15
N ALA A 39 2.24 -8.67 -2.24
CA ALA A 39 2.73 -8.97 -3.58
C ALA A 39 4.23 -8.67 -3.72
N VAL A 40 4.72 -7.56 -3.17
CA VAL A 40 6.17 -7.26 -3.11
C VAL A 40 6.92 -8.35 -2.34
N ALA A 41 6.35 -8.84 -1.23
CA ALA A 41 6.97 -9.92 -0.46
C ALA A 41 7.08 -11.22 -1.26
N GLU A 42 6.02 -11.57 -1.99
CA GLU A 42 5.98 -12.75 -2.86
C GLU A 42 6.94 -12.61 -4.06
N VAL A 43 6.95 -11.44 -4.72
CA VAL A 43 7.87 -11.14 -5.82
C VAL A 43 9.32 -11.27 -5.36
N MET A 44 9.67 -10.69 -4.20
CA MET A 44 11.02 -10.80 -3.64
C MET A 44 11.41 -12.24 -3.25
N SER A 45 10.46 -13.14 -3.02
CA SER A 45 10.74 -14.55 -2.74
C SER A 45 11.10 -15.37 -3.99
N ARG A 46 10.81 -14.87 -5.19
CA ARG A 46 11.06 -15.55 -6.46
C ARG A 46 12.57 -15.60 -6.76
N GLU A 47 13.04 -16.71 -7.26
CA GLU A 47 14.45 -16.88 -7.63
C GLU A 47 14.88 -15.91 -8.74
N SER A 48 14.03 -15.67 -9.75
CA SER A 48 14.28 -14.69 -10.81
C SER A 48 14.53 -13.29 -10.26
N THR A 49 13.67 -12.83 -9.36
CA THR A 49 13.81 -11.50 -8.73
C THR A 49 15.08 -11.41 -7.88
N ARG A 50 15.40 -12.45 -7.12
CA ARG A 50 16.64 -12.48 -6.34
C ARG A 50 17.88 -12.40 -7.25
N SER A 51 17.87 -13.11 -8.37
CA SER A 51 18.95 -13.06 -9.36
C SER A 51 19.09 -11.66 -9.98
N GLU A 52 17.97 -11.01 -10.32
CA GLU A 52 17.97 -9.64 -10.84
C GLU A 52 18.49 -8.65 -9.79
N LEU A 53 18.08 -8.79 -8.52
CA LEU A 53 18.56 -7.96 -7.41
C LEU A 53 20.07 -8.12 -7.19
N VAL A 54 20.60 -9.35 -7.27
CA VAL A 54 22.07 -9.59 -7.18
C VAL A 54 22.79 -8.97 -8.37
N THR A 55 22.24 -9.07 -9.56
CA THR A 55 22.83 -8.46 -10.77
C THR A 55 22.87 -6.93 -10.65
N ALA A 56 21.81 -6.33 -10.13
CA ALA A 56 21.66 -4.87 -10.03
C ALA A 56 22.41 -4.25 -8.86
N PHE A 57 22.45 -4.92 -7.70
CA PHE A 57 22.92 -4.37 -6.42
C PHE A 57 24.10 -5.15 -5.81
N GLY A 58 24.48 -6.29 -6.40
CA GLY A 58 25.52 -7.15 -5.87
C GLY A 58 25.02 -8.17 -4.83
N ALA A 59 25.92 -9.05 -4.40
CA ALA A 59 25.60 -10.16 -3.49
C ALA A 59 25.05 -9.73 -2.12
N GLN A 60 25.31 -8.49 -1.68
CA GLN A 60 24.80 -7.92 -0.44
C GLN A 60 23.28 -7.72 -0.46
N ALA A 61 22.63 -7.72 -1.66
CA ALA A 61 21.19 -7.70 -1.81
C ALA A 61 20.50 -8.93 -1.19
N LEU A 62 21.26 -10.00 -0.93
CA LEU A 62 20.75 -11.19 -0.24
C LEU A 62 21.44 -11.37 1.12
N THR A 63 20.71 -11.97 2.06
CA THR A 63 21.24 -12.50 3.31
C THR A 63 21.77 -13.93 3.11
N GLN A 64 22.45 -14.50 4.09
CA GLN A 64 22.57 -15.95 4.20
C GLN A 64 21.41 -16.47 5.08
N PRO A 65 20.49 -17.29 4.53
CA PRO A 65 20.62 -18.31 3.48
C PRO A 65 20.08 -17.94 2.07
N GLY A 66 20.12 -16.70 1.63
CA GLY A 66 19.74 -16.33 0.26
C GLY A 66 18.37 -15.65 0.15
N GLU A 67 17.85 -15.11 1.25
CA GLU A 67 16.66 -14.22 1.26
C GLU A 67 17.07 -12.79 0.89
N VAL A 68 16.09 -12.02 0.37
CA VAL A 68 16.33 -10.61 0.06
C VAL A 68 16.62 -9.81 1.33
N ASN A 69 17.76 -9.14 1.37
CA ASN A 69 18.18 -8.26 2.45
C ASN A 69 17.46 -6.91 2.36
N ARG A 70 16.18 -6.89 2.75
CA ARG A 70 15.32 -5.70 2.67
C ARG A 70 15.86 -4.52 3.45
N HIS A 71 16.53 -4.78 4.57
CA HIS A 71 17.10 -3.72 5.40
C HIS A 71 18.23 -3.02 4.65
N TRP A 72 19.18 -3.79 4.14
CA TRP A 72 20.32 -3.28 3.39
C TRP A 72 19.86 -2.57 2.09
N LEU A 73 18.95 -3.17 1.31
CA LEU A 73 18.40 -2.55 0.11
C LEU A 73 17.76 -1.20 0.42
N ARG A 74 16.95 -1.12 1.47
CA ARG A 74 16.34 0.13 1.90
C ARG A 74 17.40 1.19 2.19
N ASP A 75 18.42 0.85 2.96
CA ASP A 75 19.46 1.80 3.38
C ASP A 75 20.29 2.31 2.18
N VAL A 76 20.46 1.47 1.16
CA VAL A 76 21.18 1.83 -0.08
C VAL A 76 20.30 2.67 -1.03
N VAL A 77 19.02 2.32 -1.19
CA VAL A 77 18.16 3.00 -2.18
C VAL A 77 17.51 4.28 -1.65
N LEU A 78 17.34 4.40 -0.32
CA LEU A 78 16.65 5.55 0.26
C LEU A 78 17.36 6.89 -0.04
N PRO A 79 18.69 7.00 0.08
CA PRO A 79 19.41 8.23 -0.23
C PRO A 79 19.68 8.44 -1.74
N ASP A 80 19.54 7.41 -2.57
CA ASP A 80 19.92 7.47 -4.00
C ASP A 80 18.72 7.27 -4.93
N PRO A 81 18.24 8.34 -5.61
CA PRO A 81 17.12 8.26 -6.53
C PRO A 81 17.36 7.36 -7.77
N VAL A 82 18.62 7.14 -8.15
CA VAL A 82 18.96 6.27 -9.31
C VAL A 82 18.79 4.82 -8.90
N LEU A 83 19.38 4.43 -7.76
CA LEU A 83 19.25 3.08 -7.21
C LEU A 83 17.80 2.76 -6.84
N ARG A 84 17.07 3.76 -6.34
CA ARG A 84 15.62 3.60 -6.08
C ARG A 84 14.86 3.25 -7.35
N ARG A 85 15.02 4.01 -8.44
CA ARG A 85 14.37 3.71 -9.73
C ARG A 85 14.78 2.35 -10.29
N GLN A 86 16.02 1.92 -10.06
CA GLN A 86 16.48 0.60 -10.47
C GLN A 86 15.76 -0.51 -9.71
N LEU A 87 15.60 -0.38 -8.38
CA LEU A 87 14.83 -1.32 -7.56
C LEU A 87 13.35 -1.34 -7.97
N GLU A 88 12.77 -0.18 -8.16
CA GLU A 88 11.39 -0.01 -8.63
C GLU A 88 11.18 -0.68 -10.00
N GLY A 89 12.13 -0.52 -10.93
CA GLY A 89 12.10 -1.18 -12.24
C GLY A 89 12.10 -2.71 -12.18
N ILE A 90 12.68 -3.30 -11.14
CA ILE A 90 12.67 -4.75 -10.91
C ILE A 90 11.35 -5.20 -10.26
N LEU A 91 10.84 -4.43 -9.30
CA LEU A 91 9.71 -4.88 -8.47
C LEU A 91 8.33 -4.48 -9.03
N HIS A 92 8.20 -3.28 -9.63
CA HIS A 92 6.89 -2.78 -10.07
C HIS A 92 6.23 -3.65 -11.16
N PRO A 93 6.92 -4.07 -12.25
CA PRO A 93 6.26 -4.84 -13.30
C PRO A 93 5.62 -6.14 -12.80
N PRO A 94 6.30 -7.00 -12.03
CA PRO A 94 5.67 -8.22 -11.54
C PRO A 94 4.59 -7.97 -10.47
N VAL A 95 4.67 -6.90 -9.69
CA VAL A 95 3.64 -6.52 -8.72
C VAL A 95 2.38 -6.01 -9.45
N LEU A 96 2.54 -5.18 -10.48
CA LEU A 96 1.42 -4.72 -11.30
C LEU A 96 0.77 -5.88 -12.05
N ALA A 97 1.54 -6.81 -12.58
CA ALA A 97 1.00 -8.03 -13.20
C ALA A 97 0.20 -8.88 -12.21
N ALA A 98 0.66 -9.01 -10.97
CA ALA A 98 -0.09 -9.71 -9.92
C ALA A 98 -1.42 -8.99 -9.56
N LEU A 99 -1.42 -7.66 -9.55
CA LEU A 99 -2.65 -6.87 -9.35
C LEU A 99 -3.67 -7.13 -10.47
N GLU A 100 -3.23 -7.08 -11.73
CA GLU A 100 -4.13 -7.31 -12.87
C GLU A 100 -4.64 -8.76 -12.90
N THR A 101 -3.83 -9.72 -12.51
CA THR A 101 -4.27 -11.13 -12.34
C THR A 101 -5.36 -11.23 -11.26
N ALA A 102 -5.13 -10.67 -10.08
CA ALA A 102 -6.12 -10.71 -8.98
C ALA A 102 -7.42 -9.99 -9.36
N ARG A 103 -7.33 -8.88 -10.11
CA ARG A 103 -8.49 -8.15 -10.63
C ARG A 103 -9.30 -9.02 -11.62
N GLY A 104 -8.62 -9.67 -12.57
CA GLY A 104 -9.26 -10.57 -13.54
C GLY A 104 -9.93 -11.79 -12.91
N GLU A 105 -9.32 -12.35 -11.87
CA GLU A 105 -9.90 -13.44 -11.07
C GLU A 105 -11.18 -12.99 -10.34
N ALA A 106 -11.16 -11.80 -9.73
CA ALA A 106 -12.31 -11.20 -9.08
C ALA A 106 -13.45 -10.92 -10.07
N GLU A 107 -13.13 -10.39 -11.25
CA GLU A 107 -14.11 -10.16 -12.32
C GLU A 107 -14.72 -11.47 -12.82
N THR A 108 -13.91 -12.50 -13.02
CA THR A 108 -14.36 -13.85 -13.43
C THR A 108 -15.24 -14.49 -12.37
N ALA A 109 -14.96 -14.25 -11.09
CA ALA A 109 -15.79 -14.71 -9.96
C ALA A 109 -17.10 -13.93 -9.82
N GLY A 110 -17.33 -12.89 -10.62
CA GLY A 110 -18.56 -12.11 -10.65
C GLY A 110 -18.76 -11.21 -9.43
N VAL A 111 -17.69 -10.81 -8.75
CA VAL A 111 -17.79 -9.90 -7.63
C VAL A 111 -18.10 -8.48 -8.08
N ASN A 112 -18.82 -7.71 -7.24
CA ASN A 112 -19.24 -6.35 -7.58
C ASN A 112 -18.19 -5.29 -7.24
N LEU A 113 -17.27 -5.61 -6.32
CA LEU A 113 -16.22 -4.69 -5.85
C LEU A 113 -14.92 -5.42 -5.58
N PHE A 114 -13.83 -4.90 -6.15
CA PHE A 114 -12.46 -5.32 -5.91
C PHE A 114 -11.70 -4.22 -5.14
N LEU A 115 -10.95 -4.60 -4.11
CA LEU A 115 -10.11 -3.68 -3.34
C LEU A 115 -8.65 -3.87 -3.71
N ALA A 116 -7.91 -2.75 -3.82
CA ALA A 116 -6.46 -2.75 -3.99
C ALA A 116 -5.81 -1.83 -2.94
N GLU A 117 -5.04 -2.39 -2.02
CA GLU A 117 -4.22 -1.60 -1.09
C GLU A 117 -2.85 -1.34 -1.72
N VAL A 118 -2.61 -0.09 -2.12
CA VAL A 118 -1.36 0.37 -2.77
C VAL A 118 -0.83 1.59 -2.02
N PRO A 119 -0.03 1.40 -0.95
CA PRO A 119 0.40 2.48 -0.06
C PRO A 119 1.15 3.62 -0.77
N LEU A 120 1.94 3.28 -1.80
CA LEU A 120 2.79 4.23 -2.54
C LEU A 120 2.22 4.59 -3.92
N HIS A 121 0.88 4.55 -4.08
CA HIS A 121 0.21 4.81 -5.37
C HIS A 121 0.70 6.08 -6.07
N TYR A 122 0.77 7.18 -5.36
CA TYR A 122 1.19 8.46 -5.94
C TYR A 122 2.70 8.53 -6.18
N GLU A 123 3.51 7.92 -5.31
CA GLU A 123 4.96 7.84 -5.44
C GLU A 123 5.39 7.05 -6.69
N ILE A 124 4.61 6.03 -7.07
CA ILE A 124 4.83 5.27 -8.32
C ILE A 124 4.18 5.92 -9.56
N GLY A 125 3.75 7.18 -9.44
CA GLY A 125 3.19 7.96 -10.54
C GLY A 125 1.69 7.79 -10.77
N GLY A 126 0.95 7.19 -9.84
CA GLY A 126 -0.52 7.02 -9.95
C GLY A 126 -0.95 6.07 -11.08
N THR A 127 -0.13 5.08 -11.41
CA THR A 127 -0.32 4.22 -12.58
C THR A 127 -1.41 3.16 -12.42
N VAL A 128 -1.87 2.89 -11.19
CA VAL A 128 -2.94 1.92 -10.93
C VAL A 128 -4.30 2.59 -11.16
N SER A 129 -5.05 2.10 -12.15
CA SER A 129 -6.40 2.57 -12.43
C SER A 129 -7.39 2.02 -11.41
N ALA A 130 -8.31 2.88 -10.94
CA ALA A 130 -9.41 2.50 -10.05
C ALA A 130 -10.61 3.43 -10.29
N ASP A 131 -11.82 2.96 -9.96
CA ASP A 131 -13.05 3.77 -10.02
C ASP A 131 -13.15 4.76 -8.85
N LEU A 132 -12.46 4.46 -7.75
CA LEU A 132 -12.38 5.32 -6.56
C LEU A 132 -11.02 5.18 -5.90
N VAL A 133 -10.30 6.29 -5.75
CA VAL A 133 -9.05 6.37 -4.99
C VAL A 133 -9.34 6.95 -3.60
N ILE A 134 -9.17 6.11 -2.58
CA ILE A 134 -9.42 6.45 -1.18
C ILE A 134 -8.08 6.73 -0.51
N VAL A 135 -7.90 7.95 0.00
CA VAL A 135 -6.74 8.30 0.83
C VAL A 135 -7.10 8.20 2.31
N VAL A 136 -6.44 7.28 3.01
CA VAL A 136 -6.48 7.26 4.47
C VAL A 136 -5.41 8.22 4.99
N ALA A 137 -5.83 9.28 5.64
CA ALA A 137 -4.99 10.38 6.11
C ALA A 137 -5.00 10.47 7.64
N SER A 138 -3.93 10.99 8.18
CA SER A 138 -3.81 11.42 9.60
C SER A 138 -2.84 12.57 9.70
N SER A 139 -2.96 13.39 10.73
CA SER A 139 -2.00 14.42 11.02
C SER A 139 -0.59 13.85 11.25
N ARG A 140 0.42 14.63 10.94
CA ARG A 140 1.82 14.19 11.08
C ARG A 140 2.14 13.75 12.51
N SER A 141 1.62 14.43 13.53
CA SER A 141 1.81 14.07 14.93
C SER A 141 1.23 12.67 15.26
N VAL A 142 0.06 12.35 14.71
CA VAL A 142 -0.58 11.02 14.86
C VAL A 142 0.22 9.95 14.12
N GLN A 143 0.71 10.24 12.91
CA GLN A 143 1.57 9.31 12.15
C GLN A 143 2.86 9.00 12.93
N VAL A 144 3.55 10.03 13.44
CA VAL A 144 4.79 9.85 14.22
C VAL A 144 4.53 8.98 15.43
N ARG A 145 3.55 9.37 16.27
CA ARG A 145 3.20 8.60 17.48
C ARG A 145 2.90 7.14 17.17
N ARG A 146 2.02 6.87 16.18
CA ARG A 146 1.63 5.49 15.82
C ARG A 146 2.82 4.67 15.30
N MET A 147 3.71 5.25 14.52
CA MET A 147 4.87 4.54 14.01
C MET A 147 5.88 4.21 15.12
N MET A 148 6.08 5.11 16.08
CA MET A 148 6.90 4.84 17.25
C MET A 148 6.30 3.71 18.11
N GLU A 149 4.99 3.78 18.39
CA GLU A 149 4.28 2.78 19.22
C GLU A 149 4.20 1.40 18.55
N THR A 150 3.88 1.34 17.25
CA THR A 150 3.60 0.06 16.58
C THR A 150 4.83 -0.59 15.95
N ARG A 151 5.86 0.18 15.60
CA ARG A 151 7.07 -0.32 14.92
C ARG A 151 8.32 -0.21 15.78
N GLY A 152 8.24 0.40 16.98
CA GLY A 152 9.39 0.58 17.86
C GLY A 152 10.49 1.48 17.27
N LEU A 153 10.14 2.35 16.30
CA LEU A 153 11.10 3.24 15.67
C LEU A 153 11.33 4.48 16.52
N ASP A 154 12.55 5.01 16.50
CA ASP A 154 12.84 6.32 17.06
C ASP A 154 12.25 7.44 16.17
N GLU A 155 12.02 8.62 16.76
CA GLU A 155 11.36 9.74 16.11
C GLU A 155 12.12 10.22 14.86
N GLN A 156 13.46 10.24 14.90
CA GLN A 156 14.27 10.67 13.77
C GLN A 156 14.11 9.72 12.57
N THR A 157 14.09 8.41 12.82
CA THR A 157 13.85 7.39 11.80
C THR A 157 12.44 7.52 11.23
N VAL A 158 11.43 7.77 12.08
CA VAL A 158 10.05 8.00 11.62
C VAL A 158 9.96 9.21 10.70
N HIS A 159 10.59 10.34 11.05
CA HIS A 159 10.62 11.52 10.18
C HIS A 159 11.22 11.22 8.81
N LYS A 160 12.34 10.50 8.75
CA LYS A 160 12.94 10.07 7.47
C LYS A 160 11.98 9.23 6.62
N PHE A 161 11.21 8.33 7.25
CA PHE A 161 10.19 7.53 6.55
C PHE A 161 9.07 8.39 5.98
N LEU A 162 8.59 9.36 6.76
CA LEU A 162 7.51 10.24 6.32
C LEU A 162 7.98 11.19 5.22
N ASP A 163 9.20 11.72 5.33
CA ASP A 163 9.78 12.64 4.34
C ASP A 163 10.16 11.95 3.01
N ALA A 164 10.30 10.62 3.01
CA ALA A 164 10.50 9.82 1.80
C ALA A 164 9.21 9.58 1.00
N GLN A 165 8.05 9.86 1.58
CA GLN A 165 6.74 9.77 0.94
C GLN A 165 6.24 11.16 0.51
N TRP A 166 5.25 11.17 -0.39
CA TRP A 166 4.54 12.40 -0.68
C TRP A 166 3.87 12.94 0.60
N PRO A 167 3.85 14.28 0.80
CA PRO A 167 3.08 14.89 1.87
C PRO A 167 1.63 14.43 1.84
N ILE A 168 1.05 14.16 3.02
CA ILE A 168 -0.30 13.62 3.08
C ILE A 168 -1.33 14.58 2.47
N GLU A 169 -1.10 15.88 2.60
CA GLU A 169 -1.93 16.94 2.02
C GLU A 169 -1.97 16.82 0.48
N ALA A 170 -0.83 16.58 -0.15
CA ALA A 170 -0.76 16.41 -1.60
C ALA A 170 -1.46 15.14 -2.11
N LYS A 171 -1.53 14.09 -1.28
CA LYS A 171 -2.31 12.89 -1.55
C LYS A 171 -3.81 13.16 -1.40
N VAL A 172 -4.20 13.87 -0.35
CA VAL A 172 -5.59 14.29 -0.07
C VAL A 172 -6.17 15.12 -1.22
N GLU A 173 -5.41 16.06 -1.75
CA GLU A 173 -5.82 16.89 -2.89
C GLU A 173 -6.15 16.11 -4.17
N ARG A 174 -5.63 14.88 -4.30
CA ARG A 174 -5.81 14.02 -5.48
C ARG A 174 -6.76 12.85 -5.26
N ALA A 175 -7.28 12.73 -4.05
CA ALA A 175 -8.18 11.64 -3.68
C ALA A 175 -9.61 11.87 -4.19
N ASP A 176 -10.30 10.82 -4.58
CA ASP A 176 -11.75 10.85 -4.81
C ASP A 176 -12.52 10.83 -3.49
N ALA A 177 -11.95 10.15 -2.46
CA ALA A 177 -12.48 10.12 -1.12
C ALA A 177 -11.35 10.17 -0.08
N VAL A 178 -11.60 10.84 1.04
CA VAL A 178 -10.65 10.98 2.15
C VAL A 178 -11.25 10.41 3.42
N ILE A 179 -10.50 9.53 4.07
CA ILE A 179 -10.78 9.02 5.41
C ILE A 179 -9.77 9.66 6.37
N TRP A 180 -10.24 10.61 7.19
CA TRP A 180 -9.38 11.29 8.16
C TRP A 180 -9.37 10.53 9.49
N ASN A 181 -8.24 9.92 9.84
CA ASN A 181 -8.12 8.95 10.93
C ASN A 181 -7.25 9.47 12.10
N ASP A 182 -7.59 10.64 12.63
CA ASP A 182 -6.98 11.16 13.87
C ASP A 182 -7.79 10.78 15.13
N GLY A 183 -9.04 10.38 14.91
CA GLY A 183 -9.99 10.12 15.96
C GLY A 183 -9.95 8.70 16.53
N SER A 184 -11.05 8.34 17.20
CA SER A 184 -11.27 7.01 17.75
C SER A 184 -11.58 5.97 16.67
N LEU A 185 -11.50 4.68 17.04
CA LEU A 185 -11.92 3.58 16.17
C LEU A 185 -13.39 3.74 15.74
N THR A 186 -14.27 4.14 16.65
CA THR A 186 -15.68 4.41 16.37
C THR A 186 -15.87 5.51 15.31
N SER A 187 -15.02 6.55 15.33
CA SER A 187 -15.05 7.60 14.30
C SER A 187 -14.62 7.06 12.94
N LEU A 188 -13.66 6.15 12.91
CA LEU A 188 -13.21 5.48 11.69
C LEU A 188 -14.32 4.56 11.15
N GLU A 189 -14.98 3.78 12.02
CA GLU A 189 -16.12 2.92 11.68
C GLU A 189 -17.26 3.72 11.03
N ALA A 190 -17.60 4.88 11.59
CA ALA A 190 -18.64 5.74 11.05
C ALA A 190 -18.31 6.23 9.62
N GLN A 191 -17.05 6.57 9.36
CA GLN A 191 -16.60 6.96 8.03
C GLN A 191 -16.65 5.77 7.04
N VAL A 192 -16.24 4.57 7.48
CA VAL A 192 -16.36 3.34 6.69
C VAL A 192 -17.80 3.05 6.31
N LEU A 193 -18.73 3.10 7.27
CA LEU A 193 -20.16 2.89 7.03
C LEU A 193 -20.73 3.91 6.03
N THR A 194 -20.35 5.18 6.18
CA THR A 194 -20.77 6.23 5.24
C THR A 194 -20.31 5.95 3.81
N LEU A 195 -19.04 5.54 3.65
CA LEU A 195 -18.48 5.23 2.36
C LEU A 195 -19.08 3.96 1.74
N ALA A 196 -19.32 2.92 2.55
CA ALA A 196 -19.84 1.63 2.09
C ALA A 196 -21.36 1.65 1.83
N SER A 197 -22.11 2.55 2.46
CA SER A 197 -23.58 2.55 2.45
C SER A 197 -24.23 2.50 1.04
N PRO A 198 -23.73 3.18 0.01
CA PRO A 198 -24.30 3.08 -1.33
C PRO A 198 -24.16 1.68 -1.97
N LEU A 199 -23.17 0.91 -1.53
CA LEU A 199 -22.91 -0.45 -2.04
C LEU A 199 -23.69 -1.51 -1.27
N LEU A 200 -24.02 -1.24 0.00
CA LEU A 200 -24.79 -2.16 0.85
C LEU A 200 -26.30 -2.11 0.57
N GLN A 201 -26.76 -1.06 -0.13
CA GLN A 201 -28.16 -0.83 -0.49
C GLN A 201 -28.49 -1.20 -1.94
N ALA A 202 -27.49 -1.57 -2.74
CA ALA A 202 -27.62 -1.92 -4.16
C ALA A 202 -27.67 -3.45 -4.36
#